data_a5983f164672cc7a1707cd4aafe274fc
#
_entry.id   a5983f164672cc7a1707cd4aafe274fc
#
_cell.length_a   1.000
_cell.length_b   1.000
_cell.length_c   1.000
_cell.angle_alpha   90.00
_cell.angle_beta   90.00
_cell.angle_gamma   90.00
#
_symmetry.space_group_name_H-M   'P 1'
#
loop_
_entity.id
_entity.type
_entity.pdbx_description
1 polymer ?
#
loop_
_entity_poly.entity_id
_entity_poly.type
_entity_poly.pdbx_seq_one_letter_code
_entity_poly.pdbx_strand_id
1 'polypeptide(L)'
;MGSEMCIRDSPESEPMIIGRNFLVKINANIGNSALGSSIDEEVSKMTWATRWGADTIMDLSTGNHIHETREWLIRNSPVPIGTVPIYQALEKVDGVAEDLTWEIFRDTLIEQAEQGVDYFTIHAGVLLRYVPLTAKRLTGIVSRGGSIMAQWCLAHHKESFLYTHFEDICEIMKQYDVAFSLGDGLRPGCLQDANDEAQFGELRTLGELTKVAWDHDVQVMIEGPGHVAMNRIKENMDLQLELCADAPFYTLGPLTTDIAPGYDHITSAIGAAMIGWFGTAMLCYVTPKEHLGLPNKKDVKDGIITYKIAAHAADLAKGHPGAQARDNALSKARFEFRWDDQFNLALDPDTAREYHDETLPKDAHKSAHFCSMCGPKFCSMKITQNVREYAAGLDKDAANQKVTPQSGDLSDDDHLIKKVDTELVGQVGEASAEEVRQGMAEMMEKYNKEGRQLYKEV
;
A
#
# COMPACT_ATOMS: atom_id res chain seq x y z
N MET A 1 24.96 -7.52 -0.20
CA MET A 1 23.70 -6.95 0.30
C MET A 1 23.30 -5.89 -0.66
N GLY A 2 22.05 -5.61 -0.86
CA GLY A 2 21.66 -4.78 -1.98
C GLY A 2 20.19 -4.41 -1.95
N SER A 3 19.49 -4.64 -3.05
CA SER A 3 18.13 -4.21 -3.30
C SER A 3 17.04 -5.01 -2.56
N GLU A 4 17.41 -5.96 -1.73
CA GLU A 4 16.48 -6.77 -0.92
C GLU A 4 17.01 -6.98 0.50
N MET A 5 16.07 -7.15 1.42
CA MET A 5 16.29 -7.47 2.81
C MET A 5 15.47 -8.71 3.17
N CYS A 6 16.11 -9.71 3.79
CA CYS A 6 15.47 -10.95 4.25
C CYS A 6 15.53 -10.97 5.77
N ILE A 7 14.38 -11.09 6.42
CA ILE A 7 14.24 -11.02 7.88
C ILE A 7 13.59 -12.28 8.39
N ARG A 8 14.21 -12.89 9.39
CA ARG A 8 13.66 -13.95 10.25
C ARG A 8 14.52 -14.10 11.48
N ASP A 9 14.28 -13.33 12.51
CA ASP A 9 15.09 -13.37 13.73
C ASP A 9 14.33 -14.00 14.90
N SER A 10 13.01 -13.87 14.94
CA SER A 10 12.15 -14.55 15.91
C SER A 10 11.80 -15.97 15.45
N PRO A 11 11.84 -16.97 16.36
CA PRO A 11 11.40 -18.34 16.05
C PRO A 11 9.92 -18.44 15.67
N GLU A 12 9.13 -17.47 16.06
CA GLU A 12 7.68 -17.39 15.83
C GLU A 12 7.33 -16.84 14.45
N SER A 13 8.25 -16.07 13.81
CA SER A 13 7.98 -15.38 12.55
C SER A 13 8.31 -16.23 11.33
N GLU A 14 7.57 -15.97 10.24
CA GLU A 14 7.88 -16.51 8.91
C GLU A 14 8.89 -15.61 8.20
N PRO A 15 9.80 -16.18 7.37
CA PRO A 15 10.76 -15.39 6.61
C PRO A 15 10.08 -14.37 5.70
N MET A 16 10.59 -13.14 5.69
CA MET A 16 10.06 -12.04 4.88
C MET A 16 11.13 -11.48 3.96
N ILE A 17 10.80 -11.28 2.69
CA ILE A 17 11.67 -10.60 1.71
C ILE A 17 11.07 -9.23 1.39
N ILE A 18 11.83 -8.17 1.65
CA ILE A 18 11.50 -6.79 1.34
C ILE A 18 12.45 -6.31 0.24
N GLY A 19 11.91 -5.94 -0.91
CA GLY A 19 12.71 -5.48 -2.05
C GLY A 19 11.84 -5.07 -3.23
N ARG A 20 12.34 -4.15 -4.06
CA ARG A 20 11.56 -3.55 -5.16
C ARG A 20 11.14 -4.55 -6.25
N ASN A 21 11.84 -5.67 -6.38
CA ASN A 21 11.56 -6.71 -7.37
C ASN A 21 10.57 -7.77 -6.86
N PHE A 22 10.17 -7.67 -5.60
CA PHE A 22 9.19 -8.54 -4.96
C PHE A 22 7.84 -7.83 -4.83
N LEU A 23 6.82 -8.54 -4.36
CA LEU A 23 5.53 -7.92 -4.02
C LEU A 23 5.73 -6.86 -2.95
N VAL A 24 5.08 -5.71 -3.11
CA VAL A 24 5.11 -4.62 -2.14
C VAL A 24 4.55 -5.09 -0.81
N LYS A 25 5.32 -4.92 0.27
CA LYS A 25 4.96 -5.32 1.62
C LYS A 25 4.22 -4.19 2.34
N ILE A 26 3.49 -4.56 3.38
CA ILE A 26 2.75 -3.63 4.22
C ILE A 26 3.17 -3.81 5.66
N ASN A 27 3.63 -2.73 6.28
CA ASN A 27 3.84 -2.65 7.70
C ASN A 27 2.63 -2.01 8.39
N ALA A 28 2.20 -2.58 9.51
CA ALA A 28 1.20 -1.98 10.38
C ALA A 28 1.85 -1.47 11.67
N ASN A 29 1.70 -0.19 11.96
CA ASN A 29 2.11 0.41 13.21
C ASN A 29 1.04 0.17 14.27
N ILE A 30 1.45 -0.34 15.42
CA ILE A 30 0.64 -0.48 16.62
C ILE A 30 1.43 0.08 17.80
N GLY A 31 0.85 0.09 18.97
CA GLY A 31 1.54 0.50 20.21
C GLY A 31 0.60 1.26 21.13
N ASN A 32 0.84 1.09 22.43
CA ASN A 32 0.13 1.82 23.45
C ASN A 32 0.67 3.26 23.60
N SER A 33 -0.09 4.10 24.27
CA SER A 33 0.33 5.44 24.69
C SER A 33 0.02 5.63 26.18
N ALA A 34 0.55 6.70 26.76
CA ALA A 34 0.26 7.04 28.15
C ALA A 34 -1.24 7.29 28.42
N LEU A 35 -2.03 7.52 27.38
CA LEU A 35 -3.47 7.83 27.48
C LEU A 35 -4.39 6.66 27.10
N GLY A 36 -3.87 5.57 26.56
CA GLY A 36 -4.74 4.49 26.09
C GLY A 36 -4.03 3.25 25.60
N SER A 37 -4.82 2.19 25.52
CA SER A 37 -4.50 0.84 25.10
C SER A 37 -3.71 0.03 26.15
N SER A 38 -4.10 -1.21 26.28
CA SER A 38 -3.47 -2.21 27.15
C SER A 38 -2.63 -3.18 26.32
N ILE A 39 -1.82 -4.02 26.98
CA ILE A 39 -1.06 -5.10 26.33
C ILE A 39 -2.01 -6.02 25.53
N ASP A 40 -3.11 -6.45 26.14
CA ASP A 40 -4.09 -7.33 25.50
C ASP A 40 -4.73 -6.69 24.26
N GLU A 41 -4.98 -5.38 24.30
CA GLU A 41 -5.49 -4.64 23.14
C GLU A 41 -4.47 -4.55 22.03
N GLU A 42 -3.18 -4.32 22.34
CA GLU A 42 -2.11 -4.26 21.34
C GLU A 42 -1.88 -5.65 20.69
N VAL A 43 -1.81 -6.72 21.46
CA VAL A 43 -1.74 -8.10 20.94
C VAL A 43 -2.95 -8.42 20.07
N SER A 44 -4.13 -7.97 20.48
CA SER A 44 -5.36 -8.17 19.73
C SER A 44 -5.39 -7.36 18.43
N LYS A 45 -4.82 -6.13 18.42
CA LYS A 45 -4.65 -5.32 17.20
C LYS A 45 -3.61 -5.94 16.26
N MET A 46 -2.50 -6.45 16.79
CA MET A 46 -1.46 -7.15 16.02
C MET A 46 -2.03 -8.39 15.33
N THR A 47 -2.69 -9.27 16.07
CA THR A 47 -3.35 -10.47 15.53
C THR A 47 -4.39 -10.09 14.44
N TRP A 48 -5.10 -9.00 14.65
CA TRP A 48 -6.07 -8.49 13.70
C TRP A 48 -5.40 -7.95 12.44
N ALA A 49 -4.30 -7.21 12.61
CA ALA A 49 -3.51 -6.68 11.51
C ALA A 49 -2.95 -7.79 10.60
N THR A 50 -2.37 -8.81 11.19
CA THR A 50 -1.81 -9.98 10.45
C THR A 50 -2.91 -10.77 9.74
N ARG A 51 -4.06 -10.95 10.37
CA ARG A 51 -5.25 -11.57 9.73
C ARG A 51 -5.65 -10.86 8.44
N TRP A 52 -5.58 -9.53 8.40
CA TRP A 52 -5.95 -8.72 7.24
C TRP A 52 -4.81 -8.51 6.25
N GLY A 53 -3.63 -9.04 6.55
CA GLY A 53 -2.52 -9.15 5.60
C GLY A 53 -1.42 -8.12 5.80
N ALA A 54 -1.20 -7.63 7.03
CA ALA A 54 0.05 -6.97 7.37
C ALA A 54 1.20 -7.96 7.22
N ASP A 55 2.25 -7.54 6.53
CA ASP A 55 3.44 -8.35 6.26
C ASP A 55 4.50 -8.18 7.37
N THR A 56 4.51 -7.04 8.05
CA THR A 56 5.31 -6.74 9.25
C THR A 56 4.49 -5.92 10.23
N ILE A 57 4.90 -5.92 11.48
CA ILE A 57 4.32 -5.10 12.54
C ILE A 57 5.42 -4.22 13.15
N MET A 58 5.09 -2.97 13.46
CA MET A 58 5.99 -2.08 14.16
C MET A 58 5.38 -1.66 15.48
N ASP A 59 6.08 -1.97 16.59
CA ASP A 59 5.69 -1.54 17.93
C ASP A 59 6.19 -0.11 18.18
N LEU A 60 5.27 0.83 18.21
CA LEU A 60 5.52 2.25 18.49
C LEU A 60 5.09 2.64 19.90
N SER A 61 5.04 1.72 20.84
CA SER A 61 4.64 1.96 22.23
C SER A 61 5.46 3.07 22.87
N THR A 62 4.76 4.02 23.51
CA THR A 62 5.31 5.15 24.25
C THR A 62 4.70 5.29 25.65
N GLY A 63 3.81 4.38 26.03
CA GLY A 63 3.19 4.32 27.36
C GLY A 63 4.05 3.54 28.37
N ASN A 64 3.42 3.18 29.47
CA ASN A 64 4.04 2.32 30.46
C ASN A 64 4.20 0.87 29.94
N HIS A 65 5.17 0.14 30.48
CA HIS A 65 5.38 -1.29 30.20
C HIS A 65 5.77 -1.58 28.73
N ILE A 66 6.59 -0.74 28.11
CA ILE A 66 7.06 -0.91 26.73
C ILE A 66 7.73 -2.29 26.56
N HIS A 67 8.62 -2.67 27.49
CA HIS A 67 9.31 -3.97 27.47
C HIS A 67 8.34 -5.16 27.48
N GLU A 68 7.36 -5.14 28.39
CA GLU A 68 6.38 -6.22 28.51
C GLU A 68 5.44 -6.28 27.29
N THR A 69 5.00 -5.11 26.80
CA THR A 69 4.17 -5.01 25.58
C THR A 69 4.87 -5.66 24.41
N ARG A 70 6.14 -5.33 24.18
CA ARG A 70 6.95 -5.89 23.11
C ARG A 70 7.16 -7.39 23.24
N GLU A 71 7.44 -7.89 24.44
CA GLU A 71 7.58 -9.33 24.70
C GLU A 71 6.31 -10.09 24.26
N TRP A 72 5.13 -9.59 24.64
CA TRP A 72 3.86 -10.20 24.23
C TRP A 72 3.61 -10.10 22.73
N LEU A 73 3.98 -9.00 22.09
CA LEU A 73 3.85 -8.83 20.63
C LEU A 73 4.75 -9.85 19.90
N ILE A 74 6.03 -9.93 20.25
CA ILE A 74 6.99 -10.85 19.61
C ILE A 74 6.52 -12.31 19.75
N ARG A 75 6.11 -12.74 20.95
CA ARG A 75 5.68 -14.13 21.20
C ARG A 75 4.36 -14.53 20.53
N ASN A 76 3.60 -13.58 20.04
CA ASN A 76 2.31 -13.82 19.37
C ASN A 76 2.30 -13.42 17.90
N SER A 77 3.40 -12.90 17.36
CA SER A 77 3.47 -12.45 15.98
C SER A 77 3.97 -13.53 15.03
N PRO A 78 3.21 -13.86 13.97
CA PRO A 78 3.69 -14.73 12.90
C PRO A 78 4.50 -13.97 11.84
N VAL A 79 4.66 -12.64 11.99
CA VAL A 79 5.36 -11.75 11.06
C VAL A 79 6.45 -10.98 11.79
N PRO A 80 7.49 -10.50 11.10
CA PRO A 80 8.57 -9.73 11.71
C PRO A 80 8.08 -8.51 12.49
N ILE A 81 8.72 -8.24 13.61
CA ILE A 81 8.46 -7.10 14.50
C ILE A 81 9.59 -6.08 14.42
N GLY A 82 9.23 -4.84 14.09
CA GLY A 82 10.13 -3.68 14.18
C GLY A 82 9.84 -2.81 15.39
N THR A 83 10.84 -2.04 15.82
CA THR A 83 10.70 -1.08 16.91
C THR A 83 11.44 0.22 16.63
N VAL A 84 11.19 1.22 17.48
CA VAL A 84 11.92 2.50 17.50
C VAL A 84 12.61 2.64 18.87
N PRO A 85 13.83 2.13 19.04
CA PRO A 85 14.47 2.00 20.37
C PRO A 85 14.60 3.30 21.15
N ILE A 86 14.70 4.44 20.45
CA ILE A 86 14.80 5.76 21.10
C ILE A 86 13.57 6.09 21.95
N TYR A 87 12.40 5.49 21.70
CA TYR A 87 11.20 5.72 22.51
C TYR A 87 11.33 5.10 23.90
N GLN A 88 11.83 3.87 24.00
CA GLN A 88 12.10 3.25 25.29
C GLN A 88 13.31 3.90 25.99
N ALA A 89 14.34 4.28 25.23
CA ALA A 89 15.46 5.03 25.81
C ALA A 89 14.98 6.36 26.42
N LEU A 90 14.05 7.07 25.77
CA LEU A 90 13.44 8.30 26.27
C LEU A 90 12.59 8.05 27.53
N GLU A 91 11.87 6.94 27.58
CA GLU A 91 11.10 6.56 28.78
C GLU A 91 12.02 6.30 29.98
N LYS A 92 13.21 5.68 29.77
CA LYS A 92 14.22 5.46 30.82
C LYS A 92 14.81 6.73 31.43
N VAL A 93 14.63 7.88 30.77
CA VAL A 93 15.04 9.22 31.24
C VAL A 93 13.83 10.14 31.50
N ASP A 94 12.69 9.57 31.90
CA ASP A 94 11.46 10.29 32.24
C ASP A 94 10.97 11.27 31.15
N GLY A 95 11.27 11.00 29.88
CA GLY A 95 10.85 11.81 28.74
C GLY A 95 11.71 13.06 28.48
N VAL A 96 12.85 13.22 29.17
CA VAL A 96 13.76 14.36 29.01
C VAL A 96 14.80 14.03 27.93
N ALA A 97 14.61 14.54 26.71
CA ALA A 97 15.49 14.21 25.58
C ALA A 97 16.96 14.59 25.82
N GLU A 98 17.22 15.67 26.54
CA GLU A 98 18.56 16.13 26.88
C GLU A 98 19.33 15.19 27.81
N ASP A 99 18.63 14.36 28.59
CA ASP A 99 19.25 13.41 29.51
C ASP A 99 19.63 12.07 28.84
N LEU A 100 19.28 11.90 27.56
CA LEU A 100 19.69 10.73 26.79
C LEU A 100 21.21 10.67 26.66
N THR A 101 21.77 9.46 26.79
CA THR A 101 23.19 9.20 26.55
C THR A 101 23.35 8.02 25.59
N TRP A 102 24.54 7.91 25.00
CA TRP A 102 24.88 6.74 24.19
C TRP A 102 24.74 5.42 24.97
N GLU A 103 25.16 5.38 26.22
CA GLU A 103 25.11 4.19 27.07
C GLU A 103 23.66 3.73 27.28
N ILE A 104 22.74 4.64 27.60
CA ILE A 104 21.32 4.31 27.78
C ILE A 104 20.72 3.78 26.48
N PHE A 105 21.05 4.40 25.36
CA PHE A 105 20.58 3.97 24.06
C PHE A 105 21.15 2.61 23.65
N ARG A 106 22.46 2.42 23.79
CA ARG A 106 23.15 1.14 23.54
C ARG A 106 22.54 0.00 24.36
N ASP A 107 22.35 0.19 25.65
CA ASP A 107 21.80 -0.84 26.53
C ASP A 107 20.33 -1.14 26.17
N THR A 108 19.60 -0.15 25.66
CA THR A 108 18.24 -0.34 25.15
C THR A 108 18.22 -1.12 23.82
N LEU A 109 19.17 -0.87 22.91
CA LEU A 109 19.32 -1.69 21.69
C LEU A 109 19.57 -3.15 22.02
N ILE A 110 20.51 -3.42 22.91
CA ILE A 110 20.86 -4.80 23.33
C ILE A 110 19.65 -5.45 23.96
N GLU A 111 18.96 -4.78 24.88
CA GLU A 111 17.74 -5.30 25.50
C GLU A 111 16.68 -5.71 24.49
N GLN A 112 16.43 -4.88 23.48
CA GLN A 112 15.43 -5.18 22.44
C GLN A 112 15.88 -6.27 21.50
N ALA A 113 17.16 -6.30 21.14
CA ALA A 113 17.74 -7.38 20.33
C ALA A 113 17.66 -8.74 21.04
N GLU A 114 17.96 -8.78 22.35
CA GLU A 114 17.83 -10.00 23.17
C GLU A 114 16.39 -10.49 23.29
N GLN A 115 15.39 -9.62 23.18
CA GLN A 115 13.98 -10.00 23.11
C GLN A 115 13.59 -10.63 21.77
N GLY A 116 14.38 -10.40 20.70
CA GLY A 116 14.14 -10.96 19.36
C GLY A 116 13.40 -10.01 18.42
N VAL A 117 13.66 -8.70 18.50
CA VAL A 117 13.18 -7.72 17.52
C VAL A 117 13.92 -7.91 16.20
N ASP A 118 13.19 -7.90 15.08
CA ASP A 118 13.73 -8.22 13.76
C ASP A 118 14.40 -7.01 13.07
N TYR A 119 13.93 -5.79 13.33
CA TYR A 119 14.54 -4.59 12.78
C TYR A 119 14.31 -3.35 13.65
N PHE A 120 15.27 -2.42 13.60
CA PHE A 120 15.23 -1.17 14.37
C PHE A 120 15.15 0.06 13.48
N THR A 121 14.22 0.96 13.79
CA THR A 121 14.24 2.31 13.23
C THR A 121 15.24 3.18 13.98
N ILE A 122 16.28 3.62 13.28
CA ILE A 122 17.36 4.43 13.80
C ILE A 122 17.45 5.75 13.03
N HIS A 123 17.18 6.88 13.70
CA HIS A 123 17.17 8.22 13.11
C HIS A 123 18.58 8.84 13.03
N ALA A 124 19.56 8.08 12.54
CA ALA A 124 20.97 8.51 12.49
C ALA A 124 21.25 9.62 11.47
N GLY A 125 20.31 9.87 10.53
CA GLY A 125 20.43 10.93 9.53
C GLY A 125 20.08 12.34 10.02
N VAL A 126 19.51 12.48 11.23
CA VAL A 126 19.18 13.77 11.83
C VAL A 126 20.45 14.44 12.35
N LEU A 127 21.08 15.24 11.52
CA LEU A 127 22.33 15.92 11.84
C LEU A 127 22.11 17.35 12.29
N LEU A 128 22.97 17.83 13.21
CA LEU A 128 22.92 19.21 13.73
C LEU A 128 22.86 20.26 12.60
N ARG A 129 23.58 20.02 11.50
CA ARG A 129 23.61 20.95 10.34
C ARG A 129 22.28 21.04 9.59
N TYR A 130 21.40 20.05 9.68
CA TYR A 130 20.09 20.03 8.99
C TYR A 130 18.96 20.63 9.85
N VAL A 131 19.10 20.62 11.18
CA VAL A 131 18.06 21.11 12.09
C VAL A 131 17.64 22.56 11.78
N PRO A 132 18.56 23.53 11.54
CA PRO A 132 18.19 24.90 11.20
C PRO A 132 17.39 25.02 9.89
N LEU A 133 17.54 24.09 8.95
CA LEU A 133 16.82 24.10 7.66
C LEU A 133 15.32 23.89 7.85
N THR A 134 14.91 23.24 8.93
CA THR A 134 13.50 22.98 9.26
C THR A 134 12.77 24.18 9.88
N ALA A 135 13.50 25.24 10.26
CA ALA A 135 12.94 26.38 10.99
C ALA A 135 11.88 27.18 10.19
N LYS A 136 11.88 27.06 8.87
CA LYS A 136 10.92 27.74 7.99
C LYS A 136 9.77 26.83 7.52
N ARG A 137 9.76 25.57 7.91
CA ARG A 137 8.70 24.62 7.59
C ARG A 137 7.40 25.02 8.29
N LEU A 138 6.25 24.72 7.65
CA LEU A 138 4.95 24.89 8.27
C LEU A 138 4.74 23.96 9.47
N THR A 139 5.24 22.73 9.36
CA THR A 139 5.03 21.67 10.35
C THR A 139 6.30 21.31 11.12
N GLY A 140 7.44 21.92 10.79
CA GLY A 140 8.72 21.69 11.49
C GLY A 140 9.23 20.25 11.32
N ILE A 141 9.52 19.58 12.45
CA ILE A 141 9.98 18.20 12.51
C ILE A 141 8.85 17.34 13.09
N VAL A 142 8.16 16.56 12.27
CA VAL A 142 6.99 15.77 12.67
C VAL A 142 7.32 14.34 13.10
N SER A 143 8.52 13.85 12.76
CA SER A 143 9.01 12.58 13.29
C SER A 143 9.31 12.68 14.77
N ARG A 144 8.73 11.78 15.58
CA ARG A 144 9.01 11.73 17.03
C ARG A 144 10.49 11.49 17.31
N GLY A 145 11.09 10.48 16.67
CA GLY A 145 12.53 10.21 16.82
C GLY A 145 13.39 11.35 16.27
N GLY A 146 13.00 11.95 15.16
CA GLY A 146 13.66 13.10 14.58
C GLY A 146 13.65 14.32 15.50
N SER A 147 12.50 14.65 16.11
CA SER A 147 12.40 15.78 17.05
C SER A 147 13.16 15.55 18.35
N ILE A 148 13.16 14.33 18.89
CA ILE A 148 13.96 13.96 20.07
C ILE A 148 15.45 14.21 19.79
N MET A 149 15.95 13.70 18.68
CA MET A 149 17.37 13.85 18.34
C MET A 149 17.73 15.29 17.98
N ALA A 150 16.87 16.03 17.30
CA ALA A 150 17.08 17.44 17.03
C ALA A 150 17.17 18.27 18.32
N GLN A 151 16.29 18.02 19.30
CA GLN A 151 16.32 18.65 20.61
C GLN A 151 17.62 18.31 21.33
N TRP A 152 18.02 17.04 21.34
CA TRP A 152 19.28 16.61 21.94
C TRP A 152 20.49 17.34 21.35
N CYS A 153 20.58 17.37 20.01
CA CYS A 153 21.68 18.03 19.29
C CYS A 153 21.78 19.52 19.63
N LEU A 154 20.63 20.22 19.72
CA LEU A 154 20.60 21.65 20.07
C LEU A 154 20.96 21.89 21.52
N ALA A 155 20.48 21.08 22.46
CA ALA A 155 20.79 21.23 23.90
C ALA A 155 22.28 21.04 24.19
N HIS A 156 22.90 20.05 23.55
CA HIS A 156 24.32 19.73 23.78
C HIS A 156 25.28 20.44 22.83
N HIS A 157 24.78 21.14 21.80
CA HIS A 157 25.62 21.72 20.73
C HIS A 157 26.59 20.67 20.12
N LYS A 158 26.12 19.45 19.97
CA LYS A 158 26.88 18.29 19.47
C LYS A 158 26.13 17.58 18.37
N GLU A 159 26.88 16.84 17.57
CA GLU A 159 26.28 15.92 16.59
C GLU A 159 25.60 14.74 17.29
N SER A 160 24.53 14.24 16.68
CA SER A 160 23.74 13.10 17.17
C SER A 160 24.63 11.90 17.54
N PHE A 161 24.44 11.33 18.73
CA PHE A 161 25.15 10.11 19.13
C PHE A 161 24.74 8.91 18.26
N LEU A 162 23.55 8.92 17.64
CA LEU A 162 23.13 7.88 16.69
C LEU A 162 24.01 7.89 15.43
N TYR A 163 24.50 9.05 15.04
CA TYR A 163 25.42 9.21 13.92
C TYR A 163 26.87 8.94 14.34
N THR A 164 27.33 9.52 15.46
CA THR A 164 28.74 9.40 15.89
C THR A 164 29.12 8.01 16.39
N HIS A 165 28.13 7.20 16.82
CA HIS A 165 28.30 5.80 17.23
C HIS A 165 27.66 4.81 16.23
N PHE A 166 27.51 5.22 14.97
CA PHE A 166 26.80 4.38 13.99
C PHE A 166 27.49 3.03 13.74
N GLU A 167 28.84 3.01 13.71
CA GLU A 167 29.61 1.76 13.59
C GLU A 167 29.40 0.85 14.83
N ASP A 168 29.37 1.42 16.05
CA ASP A 168 29.06 0.66 17.27
C ASP A 168 27.64 0.06 17.22
N ILE A 169 26.66 0.79 16.64
CA ILE A 169 25.31 0.29 16.40
C ILE A 169 25.35 -0.87 15.40
N CYS A 170 26.10 -0.74 14.31
CA CYS A 170 26.25 -1.81 13.32
C CYS A 170 26.82 -3.10 13.94
N GLU A 171 27.82 -3.00 14.83
CA GLU A 171 28.38 -4.16 15.52
C GLU A 171 27.35 -4.88 16.41
N ILE A 172 26.50 -4.11 17.11
CA ILE A 172 25.42 -4.67 17.91
C ILE A 172 24.41 -5.38 16.98
N MET A 173 23.97 -4.72 15.92
CA MET A 173 22.98 -5.27 14.99
C MET A 173 23.49 -6.53 14.29
N LYS A 174 24.76 -6.54 13.89
CA LYS A 174 25.41 -7.73 13.34
C LYS A 174 25.44 -8.89 14.33
N GLN A 175 25.75 -8.61 15.60
CA GLN A 175 25.84 -9.64 16.65
C GLN A 175 24.50 -10.35 16.86
N TYR A 176 23.39 -9.64 16.74
CA TYR A 176 22.02 -10.14 16.99
C TYR A 176 21.24 -10.40 15.71
N ASP A 177 21.85 -10.23 14.54
CA ASP A 177 21.22 -10.36 13.21
C ASP A 177 20.01 -9.45 12.99
N VAL A 178 20.01 -8.26 13.59
CA VAL A 178 18.93 -7.26 13.48
C VAL A 178 19.17 -6.36 12.27
N ALA A 179 18.12 -6.08 11.51
CA ALA A 179 18.20 -5.22 10.32
C ALA A 179 17.90 -3.73 10.65
N PHE A 180 18.45 -2.82 9.83
CA PHE A 180 18.11 -1.40 9.92
C PHE A 180 16.82 -1.04 9.17
N SER A 181 15.97 -0.23 9.79
CA SER A 181 15.12 0.76 9.15
C SER A 181 15.75 2.13 9.42
N LEU A 182 16.51 2.68 8.46
CA LEU A 182 17.14 3.99 8.65
C LEU A 182 16.07 5.07 8.55
N GLY A 183 15.76 5.66 9.71
CA GLY A 183 14.62 6.53 9.93
C GLY A 183 14.73 7.89 9.26
N ASP A 184 13.67 8.35 8.64
CA ASP A 184 13.52 9.68 8.02
C ASP A 184 13.06 10.72 9.05
N GLY A 185 13.91 11.04 10.00
CA GLY A 185 13.62 11.99 11.09
C GLY A 185 13.25 13.39 10.62
N LEU A 186 13.66 13.79 9.42
CA LEU A 186 13.37 15.09 8.82
C LEU A 186 12.36 14.99 7.65
N ARG A 187 11.53 13.94 7.61
CA ARG A 187 10.44 13.83 6.64
C ARG A 187 9.47 15.02 6.71
N PRO A 188 8.86 15.45 5.59
CA PRO A 188 7.87 16.52 5.60
C PRO A 188 6.57 16.07 6.27
N GLY A 189 5.96 16.96 7.05
CA GLY A 189 4.66 16.75 7.69
C GLY A 189 3.49 17.42 6.98
N CYS A 190 3.74 18.06 5.83
CA CYS A 190 2.73 18.61 4.92
C CYS A 190 3.32 18.77 3.52
N LEU A 191 2.46 18.98 2.52
CA LEU A 191 2.89 19.12 1.11
C LEU A 191 3.82 20.32 0.89
N GLN A 192 3.64 21.40 1.65
CA GLN A 192 4.46 22.61 1.52
C GLN A 192 5.91 22.36 1.87
N ASP A 193 6.16 21.47 2.84
CA ASP A 193 7.51 21.16 3.35
C ASP A 193 8.21 20.05 2.56
N ALA A 194 7.50 19.39 1.61
CA ALA A 194 8.02 18.28 0.85
C ALA A 194 9.16 18.65 -0.09
N ASN A 195 10.16 17.77 -0.19
CA ASN A 195 11.33 17.88 -1.07
C ASN A 195 12.20 19.10 -0.75
N ASP A 196 12.25 19.49 0.49
CA ASP A 196 13.14 20.58 0.92
C ASP A 196 14.58 20.10 1.16
N GLU A 197 15.44 21.03 1.47
CA GLU A 197 16.88 20.79 1.67
C GLU A 197 17.15 19.94 2.92
N ALA A 198 16.29 20.02 3.94
CA ALA A 198 16.41 19.21 5.15
C ALA A 198 16.10 17.72 4.84
N GLN A 199 15.00 17.45 4.18
CA GLN A 199 14.60 16.10 3.78
C GLN A 199 15.67 15.44 2.89
N PHE A 200 16.11 16.10 1.83
CA PHE A 200 17.08 15.53 0.91
C PHE A 200 18.51 15.52 1.47
N GLY A 201 18.83 16.43 2.39
CA GLY A 201 20.08 16.39 3.16
C GLY A 201 20.17 15.13 4.01
N GLU A 202 19.11 14.82 4.75
CA GLU A 202 19.00 13.57 5.51
C GLU A 202 19.10 12.34 4.60
N LEU A 203 18.37 12.29 3.48
CA LEU A 203 18.40 11.18 2.55
C LEU A 203 19.82 10.87 2.04
N ARG A 204 20.62 11.89 1.72
CA ARG A 204 22.05 11.72 1.37
C ARG A 204 22.82 11.04 2.49
N THR A 205 22.64 11.50 3.72
CA THR A 205 23.29 10.91 4.90
C THR A 205 22.85 9.45 5.08
N LEU A 206 21.56 9.14 4.91
CA LEU A 206 21.07 7.75 4.98
C LEU A 206 21.72 6.88 3.92
N GLY A 207 21.95 7.40 2.69
CA GLY A 207 22.68 6.70 1.66
C GLY A 207 24.16 6.45 1.99
N GLU A 208 24.82 7.39 2.69
CA GLU A 208 26.18 7.19 3.21
C GLU A 208 26.21 6.12 4.29
N LEU A 209 25.29 6.18 5.26
CA LEU A 209 25.17 5.22 6.37
C LEU A 209 24.78 3.81 5.90
N THR A 210 24.03 3.71 4.82
CA THR A 210 23.71 2.42 4.18
C THR A 210 24.97 1.66 3.77
N LYS A 211 25.95 2.36 3.20
CA LYS A 211 27.23 1.74 2.78
C LYS A 211 28.02 1.28 4.00
N VAL A 212 28.06 2.08 5.07
CA VAL A 212 28.69 1.71 6.33
C VAL A 212 28.04 0.44 6.91
N ALA A 213 26.72 0.39 6.98
CA ALA A 213 26.00 -0.78 7.49
C ALA A 213 26.29 -2.03 6.64
N TRP A 214 26.34 -1.91 5.30
CA TRP A 214 26.68 -3.04 4.43
C TRP A 214 28.12 -3.50 4.59
N ASP A 215 29.06 -2.59 4.85
CA ASP A 215 30.46 -2.94 5.13
C ASP A 215 30.58 -3.72 6.46
N HIS A 216 29.60 -3.57 7.35
CA HIS A 216 29.45 -4.36 8.59
C HIS A 216 28.55 -5.60 8.42
N ASP A 217 28.12 -5.96 7.21
CA ASP A 217 27.20 -7.06 6.92
C ASP A 217 25.79 -6.91 7.52
N VAL A 218 25.32 -5.70 7.78
CA VAL A 218 23.98 -5.42 8.31
C VAL A 218 23.02 -5.03 7.18
N GLN A 219 21.84 -5.65 7.16
CA GLN A 219 20.79 -5.36 6.18
C GLN A 219 20.14 -4.01 6.47
N VAL A 220 19.73 -3.30 5.40
CA VAL A 220 19.20 -1.94 5.50
C VAL A 220 17.97 -1.78 4.62
N MET A 221 16.93 -1.16 5.16
CA MET A 221 15.91 -0.43 4.40
C MET A 221 15.94 1.05 4.80
N ILE A 222 15.51 1.92 3.89
CA ILE A 222 15.48 3.39 4.08
C ILE A 222 14.05 3.82 4.30
N GLU A 223 13.77 4.59 5.35
CA GLU A 223 12.46 5.23 5.50
C GLU A 223 12.32 6.45 4.57
N GLY A 224 11.10 6.74 4.17
CA GLY A 224 10.81 7.79 3.21
C GLY A 224 9.56 8.61 3.54
N PRO A 225 9.27 9.65 2.73
CA PRO A 225 8.41 10.76 3.10
C PRO A 225 6.95 10.38 3.34
N GLY A 226 6.30 11.13 4.25
CA GLY A 226 4.89 10.96 4.59
C GLY A 226 3.93 11.89 3.83
N HIS A 227 4.36 13.06 3.33
CA HIS A 227 3.51 14.04 2.64
C HIS A 227 4.21 14.54 1.38
N VAL A 228 3.73 14.13 0.20
CA VAL A 228 4.29 14.54 -1.09
C VAL A 228 3.20 14.63 -2.15
N ALA A 229 3.10 15.77 -2.82
CA ALA A 229 2.18 15.93 -3.94
C ALA A 229 2.51 14.93 -5.07
N MET A 230 1.48 14.44 -5.77
CA MET A 230 1.61 13.36 -6.76
C MET A 230 2.70 13.60 -7.80
N ASN A 231 2.82 14.83 -8.29
CA ASN A 231 3.81 15.21 -9.31
C ASN A 231 5.27 15.20 -8.82
N ARG A 232 5.50 15.09 -7.51
CA ARG A 232 6.84 15.09 -6.89
C ARG A 232 7.23 13.72 -6.32
N ILE A 233 6.33 12.74 -6.35
CA ILE A 233 6.58 11.40 -5.79
C ILE A 233 7.72 10.69 -6.53
N LYS A 234 7.73 10.79 -7.87
CA LYS A 234 8.78 10.15 -8.68
C LYS A 234 10.17 10.69 -8.36
N GLU A 235 10.30 12.00 -8.12
CA GLU A 235 11.56 12.63 -7.72
C GLU A 235 12.13 12.01 -6.44
N ASN A 236 11.27 11.75 -5.43
CA ASN A 236 11.70 11.09 -4.20
C ASN A 236 12.21 9.67 -4.44
N MET A 237 11.52 8.89 -5.27
CA MET A 237 11.94 7.52 -5.57
C MET A 237 13.25 7.48 -6.36
N ASP A 238 13.36 8.29 -7.42
CA ASP A 238 14.55 8.35 -8.26
C ASP A 238 15.79 8.76 -7.42
N LEU A 239 15.63 9.77 -6.57
CA LEU A 239 16.72 10.25 -5.73
C LEU A 239 17.13 9.22 -4.66
N GLN A 240 16.17 8.50 -4.08
CA GLN A 240 16.47 7.41 -3.13
C GLN A 240 17.27 6.28 -3.82
N LEU A 241 16.85 5.85 -5.00
CA LEU A 241 17.54 4.81 -5.75
C LEU A 241 18.99 5.23 -6.06
N GLU A 242 19.20 6.49 -6.45
CA GLU A 242 20.53 7.03 -6.76
C GLU A 242 21.41 7.11 -5.51
N LEU A 243 20.91 7.72 -4.44
CA LEU A 243 21.69 8.01 -3.24
C LEU A 243 21.94 6.80 -2.37
N CYS A 244 20.94 5.91 -2.27
CA CYS A 244 20.97 4.75 -1.37
C CYS A 244 21.30 3.43 -2.08
N ALA A 245 21.84 3.48 -3.29
CA ALA A 245 22.34 2.32 -4.03
C ALA A 245 21.33 1.16 -4.14
N ASP A 246 20.07 1.49 -4.47
CA ASP A 246 18.93 0.55 -4.60
C ASP A 246 18.50 -0.14 -3.30
N ALA A 247 18.96 0.28 -2.12
CA ALA A 247 18.44 -0.24 -0.86
C ALA A 247 16.91 -0.16 -0.80
N PRO A 248 16.20 -1.13 -0.21
CA PRO A 248 14.74 -1.11 -0.13
C PRO A 248 14.21 0.19 0.47
N PHE A 249 13.22 0.80 -0.18
CA PHE A 249 12.56 2.01 0.30
C PHE A 249 11.28 1.63 1.06
N TYR A 250 11.13 2.18 2.26
CA TYR A 250 9.98 2.02 3.14
C TYR A 250 9.33 3.37 3.36
N THR A 251 8.11 3.58 2.87
CA THR A 251 7.49 4.91 2.83
C THR A 251 6.19 4.98 3.62
N LEU A 252 5.97 6.12 4.30
CA LEU A 252 4.72 6.45 4.98
C LEU A 252 3.76 7.10 3.96
N GLY A 253 3.02 6.29 3.21
CA GLY A 253 2.20 6.77 2.11
C GLY A 253 2.98 6.88 0.80
N PRO A 254 3.16 8.11 0.25
CA PRO A 254 2.90 9.42 0.86
C PRO A 254 1.45 9.91 0.73
N LEU A 255 1.02 10.75 1.68
CA LEU A 255 -0.22 11.51 1.62
C LEU A 255 -0.11 12.55 0.51
N THR A 256 -1.06 12.54 -0.43
CA THR A 256 -1.04 13.40 -1.63
C THR A 256 -1.79 14.71 -1.48
N THR A 257 -2.48 14.89 -0.35
CA THR A 257 -3.17 16.12 0.04
C THR A 257 -3.34 16.15 1.57
N ASP A 258 -3.38 17.36 2.15
CA ASP A 258 -3.46 17.59 3.59
C ASP A 258 -4.88 17.95 4.06
N ILE A 259 -5.87 18.01 3.16
CA ILE A 259 -7.21 18.58 3.46
C ILE A 259 -8.24 17.57 3.95
N ALA A 260 -7.87 16.32 4.18
CA ALA A 260 -8.82 15.26 4.43
C ALA A 260 -8.62 14.52 5.77
N PRO A 261 -8.65 15.20 6.93
CA PRO A 261 -8.57 14.54 8.24
C PRO A 261 -9.69 13.49 8.38
N GLY A 262 -9.34 12.31 8.88
CA GLY A 262 -10.24 11.15 8.95
C GLY A 262 -10.27 10.28 7.68
N TYR A 263 -9.64 10.75 6.59
CA TYR A 263 -9.50 10.03 5.33
C TYR A 263 -8.04 9.90 4.89
N ASP A 264 -7.10 10.08 5.82
CA ASP A 264 -5.66 10.03 5.52
C ASP A 264 -5.21 8.67 4.97
N HIS A 265 -5.87 7.59 5.34
CA HIS A 265 -5.67 6.27 4.73
C HIS A 265 -5.95 6.26 3.21
N ILE A 266 -6.92 7.05 2.74
CA ILE A 266 -7.25 7.16 1.31
C ILE A 266 -6.24 8.07 0.60
N THR A 267 -5.97 9.26 1.15
CA THR A 267 -5.04 10.23 0.54
C THR A 267 -3.63 9.67 0.43
N SER A 268 -3.21 8.89 1.42
CA SER A 268 -1.92 8.22 1.43
C SER A 268 -1.87 6.99 0.52
N ALA A 269 -2.96 6.24 0.38
CA ALA A 269 -3.00 5.08 -0.53
C ALA A 269 -2.81 5.48 -2.00
N ILE A 270 -3.26 6.68 -2.39
CA ILE A 270 -3.02 7.24 -3.73
C ILE A 270 -1.50 7.36 -3.97
N GLY A 271 -0.80 7.99 -3.05
CA GLY A 271 0.66 8.13 -3.12
C GLY A 271 1.41 6.82 -2.96
N ALA A 272 0.93 5.95 -2.07
CA ALA A 272 1.48 4.62 -1.84
C ALA A 272 1.44 3.75 -3.11
N ALA A 273 0.33 3.76 -3.85
CA ALA A 273 0.23 3.06 -5.12
C ALA A 273 1.22 3.61 -6.16
N MET A 274 1.38 4.94 -6.21
CA MET A 274 2.33 5.59 -7.14
C MET A 274 3.78 5.29 -6.78
N ILE A 275 4.17 5.49 -5.54
CA ILE A 275 5.57 5.29 -5.14
C ILE A 275 5.95 3.81 -5.16
N GLY A 276 4.99 2.92 -4.83
CA GLY A 276 5.13 1.48 -4.96
C GLY A 276 5.36 1.05 -6.41
N TRP A 277 4.61 1.63 -7.36
CA TRP A 277 4.85 1.43 -8.79
C TRP A 277 6.26 1.88 -9.21
N PHE A 278 6.74 3.00 -8.70
CA PHE A 278 8.08 3.50 -9.02
C PHE A 278 9.22 2.72 -8.35
N GLY A 279 8.95 1.90 -7.32
CA GLY A 279 9.98 1.02 -6.76
C GLY A 279 10.01 0.85 -5.23
N THR A 280 9.15 1.54 -4.47
CA THR A 280 9.07 1.31 -3.01
C THR A 280 8.79 -0.15 -2.71
N ALA A 281 9.52 -0.71 -1.75
CA ALA A 281 9.49 -2.12 -1.40
C ALA A 281 8.51 -2.43 -0.27
N MET A 282 8.32 -1.50 0.67
CA MET A 282 7.40 -1.62 1.80
C MET A 282 6.67 -0.31 2.05
N LEU A 283 5.40 -0.42 2.41
CA LEU A 283 4.52 0.70 2.71
C LEU A 283 4.15 0.66 4.19
N CYS A 284 4.36 1.76 4.90
CA CYS A 284 3.77 1.97 6.20
C CYS A 284 2.30 2.32 6.03
N TYR A 285 1.41 1.53 6.61
CA TYR A 285 -0.01 1.81 6.52
C TYR A 285 -0.36 3.11 7.27
N VAL A 286 -1.44 3.74 6.83
CA VAL A 286 -2.06 4.87 7.48
C VAL A 286 -3.50 4.50 7.81
N THR A 287 -3.96 4.85 9.01
CA THR A 287 -5.34 4.60 9.44
C THR A 287 -6.21 5.85 9.26
N PRO A 288 -7.56 5.70 9.31
CA PRO A 288 -8.46 6.87 9.32
C PRO A 288 -8.18 7.87 10.46
N LYS A 289 -7.50 7.40 11.53
CA LYS A 289 -7.18 8.22 12.71
C LYS A 289 -5.79 8.84 12.69
N GLU A 290 -5.06 8.77 11.59
CA GLU A 290 -3.79 9.47 11.47
C GLU A 290 -3.97 10.95 11.84
N HIS A 291 -3.04 11.51 12.59
CA HIS A 291 -3.08 12.86 13.14
C HIS A 291 -4.24 13.17 14.13
N LEU A 292 -5.17 12.23 14.38
CA LEU A 292 -6.37 12.46 15.20
C LEU A 292 -6.42 11.66 16.50
N GLY A 293 -5.88 10.45 16.52
CA GLY A 293 -5.96 9.59 17.69
C GLY A 293 -5.43 8.19 17.52
N LEU A 294 -5.46 7.41 18.61
CA LEU A 294 -5.01 6.02 18.60
C LEU A 294 -6.03 5.14 17.85
N PRO A 295 -5.59 4.31 16.89
CA PRO A 295 -6.49 3.46 16.12
C PRO A 295 -7.03 2.29 16.95
N ASN A 296 -8.29 1.96 16.73
CA ASN A 296 -8.91 0.72 17.19
C ASN A 296 -8.79 -0.39 16.09
N LYS A 297 -9.31 -1.59 16.38
CA LYS A 297 -9.27 -2.71 15.42
C LYS A 297 -9.90 -2.41 14.07
N LYS A 298 -11.00 -1.66 14.04
CA LYS A 298 -11.67 -1.30 12.79
C LYS A 298 -10.78 -0.38 11.97
N ASP A 299 -10.20 0.64 12.60
CA ASP A 299 -9.29 1.58 11.95
C ASP A 299 -8.07 0.85 11.38
N VAL A 300 -7.52 -0.14 12.13
CA VAL A 300 -6.42 -1.01 11.69
C VAL A 300 -6.83 -1.79 10.44
N LYS A 301 -8.00 -2.44 10.44
CA LYS A 301 -8.51 -3.15 9.26
C LYS A 301 -8.66 -2.24 8.06
N ASP A 302 -9.30 -1.09 8.25
CA ASP A 302 -9.56 -0.12 7.18
C ASP A 302 -8.23 0.36 6.55
N GLY A 303 -7.21 0.65 7.37
CA GLY A 303 -5.88 1.02 6.93
C GLY A 303 -5.19 -0.10 6.13
N ILE A 304 -5.18 -1.32 6.67
CA ILE A 304 -4.51 -2.45 6.00
C ILE A 304 -5.17 -2.78 4.67
N ILE A 305 -6.49 -2.90 4.61
CA ILE A 305 -7.20 -3.20 3.37
C ILE A 305 -6.92 -2.12 2.32
N THR A 306 -6.94 -0.85 2.71
CA THR A 306 -6.63 0.27 1.82
C THR A 306 -5.21 0.14 1.26
N TYR A 307 -4.24 -0.20 2.10
CA TYR A 307 -2.85 -0.37 1.68
C TYR A 307 -2.59 -1.65 0.89
N LYS A 308 -3.32 -2.74 1.16
CA LYS A 308 -3.30 -3.94 0.30
C LYS A 308 -3.80 -3.62 -1.11
N ILE A 309 -4.81 -2.76 -1.24
CA ILE A 309 -5.28 -2.28 -2.54
C ILE A 309 -4.18 -1.47 -3.23
N ALA A 310 -3.53 -0.54 -2.52
CA ALA A 310 -2.45 0.29 -3.07
C ALA A 310 -1.25 -0.56 -3.51
N ALA A 311 -0.80 -1.49 -2.67
CA ALA A 311 0.31 -2.40 -2.95
C ALA A 311 0.01 -3.30 -4.16
N HIS A 312 -1.18 -3.89 -4.21
CA HIS A 312 -1.59 -4.73 -5.33
C HIS A 312 -1.68 -3.94 -6.65
N ALA A 313 -2.21 -2.72 -6.61
CA ALA A 313 -2.22 -1.83 -7.79
C ALA A 313 -0.80 -1.49 -8.28
N ALA A 314 0.14 -1.27 -7.35
CA ALA A 314 1.55 -1.05 -7.67
C ALA A 314 2.20 -2.30 -8.30
N ASP A 315 1.93 -3.49 -7.76
CA ASP A 315 2.46 -4.76 -8.28
C ASP A 315 1.93 -5.07 -9.68
N LEU A 316 0.65 -4.78 -9.95
CA LEU A 316 0.09 -4.84 -11.30
C LEU A 316 0.79 -3.87 -12.26
N ALA A 317 1.01 -2.62 -11.83
CA ALA A 317 1.67 -1.60 -12.64
C ALA A 317 3.15 -1.90 -12.91
N LYS A 318 3.85 -2.55 -11.98
CA LYS A 318 5.21 -3.07 -12.18
C LYS A 318 5.27 -4.28 -13.12
N GLY A 319 4.13 -4.90 -13.43
CA GLY A 319 4.08 -6.15 -14.20
C GLY A 319 4.62 -7.36 -13.42
N HIS A 320 4.46 -7.37 -12.09
CA HIS A 320 4.93 -8.48 -11.26
C HIS A 320 4.30 -9.80 -11.70
N PRO A 321 5.09 -10.87 -11.91
CA PRO A 321 4.57 -12.17 -12.34
C PRO A 321 3.47 -12.69 -11.41
N GLY A 322 2.33 -13.06 -12.01
CA GLY A 322 1.18 -13.60 -11.27
C GLY A 322 0.26 -12.58 -10.58
N ALA A 323 0.61 -11.29 -10.50
CA ALA A 323 -0.23 -10.28 -9.86
C ALA A 323 -1.64 -10.23 -10.49
N GLN A 324 -1.74 -10.26 -11.81
CA GLN A 324 -3.00 -10.20 -12.56
C GLN A 324 -3.90 -11.45 -12.39
N ALA A 325 -3.37 -12.58 -11.91
CA ALA A 325 -4.11 -13.86 -11.88
C ALA A 325 -5.34 -13.79 -10.97
N ARG A 326 -5.21 -13.16 -9.79
CA ARG A 326 -6.32 -13.00 -8.83
C ARG A 326 -7.41 -12.07 -9.37
N ASP A 327 -7.03 -10.97 -10.02
CA ASP A 327 -7.98 -10.03 -10.65
C ASP A 327 -8.78 -10.71 -11.75
N ASN A 328 -8.11 -11.51 -12.59
CA ASN A 328 -8.77 -12.25 -13.65
C ASN A 328 -9.74 -13.28 -13.08
N ALA A 329 -9.34 -14.02 -12.04
CA ALA A 329 -10.19 -15.01 -11.37
C ALA A 329 -11.43 -14.37 -10.74
N LEU A 330 -11.23 -13.26 -9.99
CA LEU A 330 -12.32 -12.52 -9.38
C LEU A 330 -13.25 -11.90 -10.42
N SER A 331 -12.71 -11.30 -11.47
CA SER A 331 -13.50 -10.71 -12.56
C SER A 331 -14.33 -11.76 -13.30
N LYS A 332 -13.76 -12.97 -13.50
CA LYS A 332 -14.50 -14.10 -14.07
C LYS A 332 -15.61 -14.55 -13.13
N ALA A 333 -15.34 -14.73 -11.83
CA ALA A 333 -16.35 -15.09 -10.83
C ALA A 333 -17.49 -14.06 -10.79
N ARG A 334 -17.16 -12.76 -10.85
CA ARG A 334 -18.14 -11.66 -10.92
C ARG A 334 -19.00 -11.73 -12.18
N PHE A 335 -18.40 -11.95 -13.32
CA PHE A 335 -19.13 -12.06 -14.59
C PHE A 335 -20.07 -13.27 -14.63
N GLU A 336 -19.67 -14.38 -14.01
CA GLU A 336 -20.44 -15.62 -13.93
C GLU A 336 -21.42 -15.66 -12.76
N PHE A 337 -21.52 -14.57 -11.98
CA PHE A 337 -22.36 -14.49 -10.75
C PHE A 337 -22.06 -15.58 -9.72
N ARG A 338 -20.81 -16.02 -9.64
CA ARG A 338 -20.33 -16.94 -8.60
C ARG A 338 -19.92 -16.13 -7.37
N TRP A 339 -20.93 -15.71 -6.59
CA TRP A 339 -20.79 -14.76 -5.50
C TRP A 339 -19.81 -15.23 -4.43
N ASP A 340 -19.91 -16.49 -3.99
CA ASP A 340 -18.98 -17.01 -2.97
C ASP A 340 -17.53 -17.01 -3.44
N ASP A 341 -17.28 -17.35 -4.70
CA ASP A 341 -15.93 -17.25 -5.26
C ASP A 341 -15.45 -15.80 -5.35
N GLN A 342 -16.35 -14.88 -5.74
CA GLN A 342 -16.02 -13.45 -5.75
C GLN A 342 -15.65 -12.94 -4.35
N PHE A 343 -16.40 -13.32 -3.31
CA PHE A 343 -16.10 -12.92 -1.94
C PHE A 343 -14.80 -13.56 -1.45
N ASN A 344 -14.59 -14.85 -1.66
CA ASN A 344 -13.38 -15.55 -1.24
C ASN A 344 -12.10 -15.05 -1.95
N LEU A 345 -12.22 -14.50 -3.15
CA LEU A 345 -11.11 -13.87 -3.88
C LEU A 345 -10.92 -12.40 -3.49
N ALA A 346 -11.86 -11.76 -2.78
CA ALA A 346 -11.76 -10.36 -2.36
C ALA A 346 -10.67 -10.17 -1.28
N LEU A 347 -10.10 -8.98 -1.20
CA LEU A 347 -9.20 -8.60 -0.11
C LEU A 347 -9.94 -8.51 1.23
N ASP A 348 -11.21 -8.09 1.19
CA ASP A 348 -12.12 -8.05 2.34
C ASP A 348 -13.42 -8.82 2.00
N PRO A 349 -13.42 -10.13 2.20
CA PRO A 349 -14.59 -10.97 1.91
C PRO A 349 -15.79 -10.64 2.81
N ASP A 350 -15.53 -10.23 4.05
CA ASP A 350 -16.61 -9.93 5.03
C ASP A 350 -17.41 -8.70 4.58
N THR A 351 -16.75 -7.59 4.26
CA THR A 351 -17.39 -6.37 3.77
C THR A 351 -18.06 -6.58 2.40
N ALA A 352 -17.40 -7.34 1.50
CA ALA A 352 -17.98 -7.62 0.19
C ALA A 352 -19.30 -8.41 0.31
N ARG A 353 -19.35 -9.39 1.20
CA ARG A 353 -20.57 -10.17 1.49
C ARG A 353 -21.65 -9.31 2.17
N GLU A 354 -21.27 -8.54 3.17
CA GLU A 354 -22.20 -7.65 3.90
C GLU A 354 -22.91 -6.70 2.94
N TYR A 355 -22.17 -5.99 2.09
CA TYR A 355 -22.74 -5.03 1.13
C TYR A 355 -23.61 -5.69 0.07
N HIS A 356 -23.22 -6.91 -0.39
CA HIS A 356 -24.05 -7.65 -1.33
C HIS A 356 -25.38 -8.08 -0.70
N ASP A 357 -25.34 -8.59 0.53
CA ASP A 357 -26.50 -9.18 1.20
C ASP A 357 -27.43 -8.14 1.82
N GLU A 358 -26.95 -6.95 2.16
CA GLU A 358 -27.70 -5.88 2.82
C GLU A 358 -29.01 -5.53 2.08
N THR A 359 -28.96 -5.48 0.76
CA THR A 359 -30.08 -5.08 -0.09
C THR A 359 -30.83 -6.26 -0.73
N LEU A 360 -30.46 -7.50 -0.40
CA LEU A 360 -31.04 -8.74 -0.90
C LEU A 360 -31.67 -9.55 0.26
N PRO A 361 -32.86 -9.16 0.74
CA PRO A 361 -33.42 -9.65 2.01
C PRO A 361 -33.84 -11.13 1.97
N LYS A 362 -33.96 -11.75 0.79
CA LYS A 362 -34.33 -13.17 0.64
C LYS A 362 -33.10 -13.99 0.23
N ASP A 363 -32.91 -15.15 0.84
CA ASP A 363 -31.77 -16.04 0.54
C ASP A 363 -31.69 -16.44 -0.94
N ALA A 364 -32.83 -16.64 -1.59
CA ALA A 364 -32.90 -16.93 -3.02
C ALA A 364 -32.32 -15.78 -3.89
N HIS A 365 -32.36 -14.54 -3.40
CA HIS A 365 -31.81 -13.38 -4.12
C HIS A 365 -30.29 -13.29 -3.97
N LYS A 366 -29.72 -13.83 -2.90
CA LYS A 366 -28.26 -13.80 -2.64
C LYS A 366 -27.48 -14.66 -3.65
N SER A 367 -28.11 -15.67 -4.25
CA SER A 367 -27.55 -16.50 -5.31
C SER A 367 -28.00 -16.10 -6.73
N ALA A 368 -28.72 -14.98 -6.86
CA ALA A 368 -29.28 -14.55 -8.14
C ALA A 368 -28.22 -14.06 -9.13
N HIS A 369 -28.54 -14.11 -10.42
CA HIS A 369 -27.70 -13.62 -11.51
C HIS A 369 -27.85 -12.11 -11.73
N PHE A 370 -27.90 -11.33 -10.64
CA PHE A 370 -27.92 -9.87 -10.59
C PHE A 370 -27.60 -9.42 -9.16
N CYS A 371 -27.22 -8.15 -9.00
CA CYS A 371 -27.15 -7.48 -7.70
C CYS A 371 -28.22 -6.38 -7.62
N SER A 372 -28.38 -5.80 -6.43
CA SER A 372 -29.39 -4.74 -6.20
C SER A 372 -29.15 -3.47 -7.01
N MET A 373 -27.93 -3.19 -7.44
CA MET A 373 -27.61 -1.97 -8.21
C MET A 373 -28.38 -1.89 -9.53
N CYS A 374 -28.37 -2.97 -10.34
CA CYS A 374 -29.03 -2.99 -11.64
C CYS A 374 -30.37 -3.76 -11.62
N GLY A 375 -30.55 -4.65 -10.65
CA GLY A 375 -31.70 -5.57 -10.62
C GLY A 375 -31.70 -6.57 -11.79
N PRO A 376 -32.77 -7.38 -11.91
CA PRO A 376 -32.79 -8.51 -12.84
C PRO A 376 -32.87 -8.12 -14.32
N LYS A 377 -33.32 -6.91 -14.65
CA LYS A 377 -33.58 -6.50 -16.04
C LYS A 377 -32.48 -5.63 -16.67
N PHE A 378 -31.67 -4.97 -15.86
CA PHE A 378 -30.69 -3.99 -16.34
C PHE A 378 -29.24 -4.39 -16.09
N CYS A 379 -28.97 -5.63 -15.62
CA CYS A 379 -27.62 -6.08 -15.39
C CYS A 379 -26.88 -6.30 -16.71
N SER A 380 -25.92 -5.42 -16.99
CA SER A 380 -25.11 -5.47 -18.22
C SER A 380 -24.36 -6.79 -18.40
N MET A 381 -23.85 -7.39 -17.30
CA MET A 381 -23.18 -8.69 -17.35
C MET A 381 -24.14 -9.80 -17.81
N LYS A 382 -25.39 -9.80 -17.32
CA LYS A 382 -26.41 -10.76 -17.75
C LYS A 382 -26.77 -10.59 -19.22
N ILE A 383 -26.98 -9.34 -19.65
CA ILE A 383 -27.25 -9.02 -21.05
C ILE A 383 -26.07 -9.44 -21.94
N THR A 384 -24.84 -9.18 -21.50
CA THR A 384 -23.62 -9.52 -22.25
C THR A 384 -23.41 -11.03 -22.34
N GLN A 385 -23.86 -11.84 -21.38
CA GLN A 385 -23.85 -13.30 -21.50
C GLN A 385 -24.67 -13.74 -22.73
N ASN A 386 -25.87 -13.21 -22.89
CA ASN A 386 -26.71 -13.48 -24.05
C ASN A 386 -26.03 -13.05 -25.36
N VAL A 387 -25.36 -11.90 -25.38
CA VAL A 387 -24.58 -11.44 -26.54
C VAL A 387 -23.44 -12.39 -26.87
N ARG A 388 -22.72 -12.90 -25.89
CA ARG A 388 -21.64 -13.88 -26.09
C ARG A 388 -22.14 -15.21 -26.64
N GLU A 389 -23.25 -15.70 -26.09
CA GLU A 389 -23.88 -16.94 -26.55
C GLU A 389 -24.31 -16.82 -28.02
N TYR A 390 -24.89 -15.68 -28.36
CA TYR A 390 -25.28 -15.37 -29.74
C TYR A 390 -24.06 -15.29 -30.67
N ALA A 391 -23.02 -14.56 -30.29
CA ALA A 391 -21.78 -14.44 -31.07
C ALA A 391 -21.09 -15.79 -31.27
N ALA A 392 -21.05 -16.64 -30.24
CA ALA A 392 -20.50 -18.00 -30.35
C ALA A 392 -21.32 -18.91 -31.29
N GLY A 393 -22.63 -18.66 -31.41
CA GLY A 393 -23.49 -19.30 -32.41
C GLY A 393 -23.13 -18.90 -33.84
N LEU A 394 -22.88 -17.60 -34.04
CA LEU A 394 -22.44 -17.07 -35.35
C LEU A 394 -21.09 -17.62 -35.78
N ASP A 395 -20.11 -17.72 -34.87
CA ASP A 395 -18.79 -18.28 -35.18
C ASP A 395 -18.90 -19.77 -35.61
N LYS A 396 -19.78 -20.55 -34.99
CA LYS A 396 -20.03 -21.95 -35.38
C LYS A 396 -20.66 -22.06 -36.77
N ASP A 397 -21.58 -21.17 -37.08
CA ASP A 397 -22.22 -21.10 -38.39
C ASP A 397 -21.26 -20.63 -39.48
N ALA A 398 -20.39 -19.68 -39.16
CA ALA A 398 -19.32 -19.19 -40.03
C ALA A 398 -18.25 -20.24 -40.30
N ALA A 399 -17.87 -21.04 -39.28
CA ALA A 399 -16.94 -22.16 -39.45
C ALA A 399 -17.49 -23.31 -40.31
N ASN A 400 -18.83 -23.47 -40.38
CA ASN A 400 -19.52 -24.45 -41.24
C ASN A 400 -19.72 -23.93 -42.66
N GLN A 401 -19.65 -22.63 -42.90
CA GLN A 401 -19.61 -22.06 -44.24
C GLN A 401 -18.14 -21.86 -44.62
N LYS A 402 -17.62 -22.63 -45.58
CA LYS A 402 -16.30 -22.39 -46.19
C LYS A 402 -16.32 -21.02 -46.85
N VAL A 403 -15.96 -19.99 -46.09
CA VAL A 403 -15.73 -18.65 -46.62
C VAL A 403 -14.32 -18.62 -47.18
N THR A 404 -14.22 -18.67 -48.51
CA THR A 404 -13.02 -18.25 -49.23
C THR A 404 -12.84 -16.76 -48.99
N PRO A 405 -11.64 -16.30 -48.56
CA PRO A 405 -11.43 -14.85 -48.40
C PRO A 405 -11.45 -14.21 -49.78
N GLN A 406 -12.55 -13.57 -50.15
CA GLN A 406 -12.56 -12.60 -51.23
C GLN A 406 -12.23 -11.21 -50.65
N SER A 407 -11.18 -10.65 -51.18
CA SER A 407 -10.75 -9.29 -50.91
C SER A 407 -11.84 -8.29 -51.23
N GLY A 408 -12.26 -7.53 -50.21
CA GLY A 408 -12.81 -6.19 -50.38
C GLY A 408 -14.22 -6.09 -50.93
N ASP A 409 -15.20 -6.32 -50.09
CA ASP A 409 -16.41 -5.50 -50.04
C ASP A 409 -17.14 -5.76 -48.72
N LEU A 410 -17.32 -4.72 -47.91
CA LEU A 410 -18.02 -4.76 -46.61
C LEU A 410 -19.54 -4.65 -46.78
N SER A 411 -20.08 -4.98 -47.94
CA SER A 411 -21.50 -4.99 -48.21
C SER A 411 -22.24 -6.27 -47.76
N ASP A 412 -21.51 -7.29 -47.23
CA ASP A 412 -22.09 -8.57 -46.79
C ASP A 412 -22.41 -8.62 -45.26
N ASP A 413 -22.33 -7.51 -44.55
CA ASP A 413 -22.80 -7.40 -43.16
C ASP A 413 -24.34 -7.54 -43.00
N ASP A 414 -25.05 -7.66 -44.08
CA ASP A 414 -26.50 -7.87 -44.15
C ASP A 414 -26.93 -9.22 -43.47
N HIS A 415 -26.01 -10.18 -43.34
CA HIS A 415 -26.26 -11.44 -42.67
C HIS A 415 -26.19 -11.36 -41.15
N LEU A 416 -25.35 -10.47 -40.60
CA LEU A 416 -25.29 -10.18 -39.15
C LEU A 416 -26.58 -9.51 -38.67
N ILE A 417 -27.12 -8.61 -39.47
CA ILE A 417 -28.35 -7.87 -39.17
C ILE A 417 -29.61 -8.74 -39.31
N LYS A 418 -29.61 -9.72 -40.23
CA LYS A 418 -30.76 -10.61 -40.48
C LYS A 418 -30.96 -11.66 -39.41
N LYS A 419 -29.98 -11.97 -38.56
CA LYS A 419 -30.07 -12.98 -37.48
C LYS A 419 -30.18 -12.39 -36.08
N VAL A 420 -30.28 -11.06 -35.90
CA VAL A 420 -30.72 -10.45 -34.65
C VAL A 420 -32.20 -10.68 -34.54
N ASP A 421 -32.56 -11.85 -34.04
CA ASP A 421 -33.94 -12.32 -34.05
C ASP A 421 -34.79 -11.58 -33.04
N THR A 422 -36.02 -11.40 -33.37
CA THR A 422 -37.10 -10.65 -32.72
C THR A 422 -37.30 -10.93 -31.23
N GLU A 423 -36.79 -12.03 -30.68
CA GLU A 423 -36.90 -12.32 -29.25
C GLU A 423 -35.97 -11.42 -28.35
N LEU A 424 -34.80 -11.02 -28.86
CA LEU A 424 -33.92 -10.10 -28.10
C LEU A 424 -34.40 -8.66 -28.14
N VAL A 425 -35.02 -8.26 -29.28
CA VAL A 425 -35.53 -6.90 -29.49
C VAL A 425 -36.84 -6.68 -28.76
N GLY A 426 -37.65 -7.75 -28.60
CA GLY A 426 -38.92 -7.70 -27.82
C GLY A 426 -38.76 -7.41 -26.32
N GLN A 427 -37.55 -7.42 -25.81
CA GLN A 427 -37.23 -7.09 -24.41
C GLN A 427 -36.70 -5.64 -24.21
N VAL A 428 -36.44 -4.89 -25.28
CA VAL A 428 -35.81 -3.55 -25.27
C VAL A 428 -36.77 -2.51 -25.83
N GLY A 429 -37.91 -2.33 -25.19
CA GLY A 429 -38.86 -1.24 -25.53
C GLY A 429 -39.72 -1.45 -26.74
N GLU A 430 -40.64 -0.50 -27.00
CA GLU A 430 -41.73 -0.57 -27.99
C GLU A 430 -41.29 -0.37 -29.48
N ALA A 431 -40.00 -0.26 -29.81
CA ALA A 431 -39.52 -0.12 -31.17
C ALA A 431 -39.59 -1.44 -31.90
N SER A 432 -40.13 -1.42 -33.13
CA SER A 432 -40.19 -2.62 -33.97
C SER A 432 -38.79 -3.06 -34.42
N ALA A 433 -38.59 -4.33 -34.68
CA ALA A 433 -37.33 -4.89 -35.20
C ALA A 433 -36.87 -4.21 -36.49
N GLU A 434 -37.80 -3.66 -37.28
CA GLU A 434 -37.55 -2.94 -38.50
C GLU A 434 -36.96 -1.54 -38.24
N GLU A 435 -37.51 -0.82 -37.26
CA GLU A 435 -37.00 0.52 -36.86
C GLU A 435 -35.59 0.43 -36.24
N VAL A 436 -35.29 -0.64 -35.48
CA VAL A 436 -33.93 -0.86 -34.93
C VAL A 436 -32.93 -1.16 -36.06
N ARG A 437 -33.31 -2.02 -37.05
CA ARG A 437 -32.46 -2.30 -38.21
C ARG A 437 -32.20 -1.05 -39.06
N GLN A 438 -33.23 -0.25 -39.30
CA GLN A 438 -33.10 0.98 -40.07
C GLN A 438 -32.18 1.98 -39.33
N GLY A 439 -32.35 2.19 -38.03
CA GLY A 439 -31.50 3.03 -37.25
C GLY A 439 -30.03 2.57 -37.19
N MET A 440 -29.79 1.27 -37.12
CA MET A 440 -28.41 0.70 -37.15
C MET A 440 -27.78 0.88 -38.55
N ALA A 441 -28.53 0.68 -39.61
CA ALA A 441 -28.06 0.88 -40.99
C ALA A 441 -27.70 2.36 -41.26
N GLU A 442 -28.53 3.29 -40.81
CA GLU A 442 -28.29 4.74 -40.93
C GLU A 442 -27.02 5.14 -40.14
N MET A 443 -26.83 4.61 -38.93
CA MET A 443 -25.64 4.89 -38.13
C MET A 443 -24.37 4.30 -38.74
N MET A 444 -24.44 3.10 -39.32
CA MET A 444 -23.32 2.45 -40.01
C MET A 444 -22.94 3.20 -41.29
N GLU A 445 -23.91 3.68 -42.04
CA GLU A 445 -23.67 4.52 -43.23
C GLU A 445 -23.00 5.84 -42.84
N LYS A 446 -23.48 6.49 -41.77
CA LYS A 446 -22.89 7.70 -41.21
C LYS A 446 -21.45 7.48 -40.78
N TYR A 447 -21.17 6.39 -40.02
CA TYR A 447 -19.83 6.02 -39.57
C TYR A 447 -18.86 5.81 -40.75
N ASN A 448 -19.31 5.09 -41.80
CA ASN A 448 -18.51 4.87 -42.98
C ASN A 448 -18.25 6.15 -43.78
N LYS A 449 -19.23 7.04 -43.89
CA LYS A 449 -19.09 8.36 -44.54
C LYS A 449 -18.15 9.31 -43.77
N GLU A 450 -18.09 9.18 -42.47
CA GLU A 450 -17.24 9.98 -41.60
C GLU A 450 -15.80 9.37 -41.40
N GLY A 451 -15.38 8.47 -42.27
CA GLY A 451 -14.03 7.93 -42.32
C GLY A 451 -13.72 6.93 -41.19
N ARG A 452 -14.75 6.31 -40.61
CA ARG A 452 -14.64 5.30 -39.52
C ARG A 452 -14.00 5.84 -38.23
N GLN A 453 -14.18 7.11 -37.96
CA GLN A 453 -13.73 7.76 -36.73
C GLN A 453 -14.88 7.92 -35.74
N LEU A 454 -14.72 7.37 -34.50
CA LEU A 454 -15.69 7.50 -33.42
C LEU A 454 -15.62 8.88 -32.73
N TYR A 455 -14.51 9.55 -32.86
CA TYR A 455 -14.28 10.88 -32.27
C TYR A 455 -13.71 11.82 -33.33
N LYS A 456 -14.27 13.04 -33.44
CA LYS A 456 -13.69 14.12 -34.23
C LYS A 456 -12.98 15.07 -33.27
N GLU A 457 -11.78 15.51 -33.63
CA GLU A 457 -11.17 16.68 -32.98
C GLU A 457 -12.09 17.90 -33.20
N VAL A 458 -12.42 18.59 -32.10
CA VAL A 458 -13.25 19.81 -32.10
C VAL A 458 -12.35 21.01 -32.40
#